data_c2cd628e607abcacb2ed667563ea7b11
#
_entry.id   c2cd628e607abcacb2ed667563ea7b11
#
_cell.length_a   1.000
_cell.length_b   1.000
_cell.length_c   1.000
_cell.angle_alpha   90.00
_cell.angle_beta   90.00
_cell.angle_gamma   90.00
#
_symmetry.space_group_name_H-M   'P 1'
#
loop_
_entity.id
_entity.type
_entity.pdbx_description
1 polymer ?
#
loop_
_entity_poly.entity_id
_entity_poly.type
_entity_poly.pdbx_seq_one_letter_code
_entity_poly.pdbx_strand_id
1 'polypeptide(L)'
;VTRTYEGHPVVSFYGFKTDGIFQNQSEVFSHISNEGDVLQPNAQPGDIRYVDVDGDGVISDADRTIIGSPLPDWTIGSSLSANYKGFDISMLLIGQYGLEIFNGMNRPDIVTSNRQSYILDQWTEENPSQTIPRFSANDPNKNYTRATDMINIEDGSYLRVKNVQIGYRIPTSLLDKMRASNWRVYLSAENLFTLTGYSGADPEVGSTVS
;
A
#
# COMPACT_ATOMS: atom_id res chain seq x y z
N VAL A 1 5.53 -1.19 -15.06
CA VAL A 1 5.24 -1.36 -13.64
C VAL A 1 4.32 -2.55 -13.39
N THR A 2 3.40 -2.86 -14.29
CA THR A 2 2.52 -4.03 -14.17
C THR A 2 2.74 -5.02 -15.30
N ARG A 3 2.50 -6.31 -15.02
CA ARG A 3 2.63 -7.37 -16.02
C ARG A 3 1.63 -8.49 -15.73
N THR A 4 1.17 -9.17 -16.79
CA THR A 4 0.31 -10.36 -16.67
C THR A 4 1.05 -11.54 -17.28
N TYR A 5 1.18 -12.62 -16.51
CA TYR A 5 1.77 -13.89 -16.93
C TYR A 5 0.81 -15.04 -16.64
N GLU A 6 0.92 -16.09 -17.42
CA GLU A 6 0.24 -17.36 -17.11
C GLU A 6 0.71 -17.91 -15.74
N GLY A 7 -0.24 -18.33 -14.93
CA GLY A 7 0.03 -18.82 -13.57
C GLY A 7 0.16 -17.76 -12.47
N HIS A 8 0.05 -16.48 -12.80
CA HIS A 8 0.10 -15.36 -11.85
C HIS A 8 -1.16 -14.51 -11.90
N PRO A 9 -1.47 -13.75 -10.83
CA PRO A 9 -2.58 -12.82 -10.84
C PRO A 9 -2.47 -11.82 -12.00
N VAL A 10 -3.61 -11.43 -12.57
CA VAL A 10 -3.64 -10.41 -13.61
C VAL A 10 -3.17 -9.06 -13.06
N VAL A 11 -2.46 -8.28 -13.89
CA VAL A 11 -1.97 -6.94 -13.52
C VAL A 11 -1.03 -6.94 -12.32
N SER A 12 -0.31 -8.05 -12.05
CA SER A 12 0.69 -8.10 -10.98
C SER A 12 1.75 -7.01 -11.14
N PHE A 13 2.22 -6.47 -10.03
CA PHE A 13 3.28 -5.48 -10.02
C PHE A 13 4.61 -6.12 -10.40
N TYR A 14 5.36 -5.43 -11.26
CA TYR A 14 6.57 -5.96 -11.88
C TYR A 14 7.72 -4.97 -11.70
N GLY A 15 8.77 -5.40 -11.03
CA GLY A 15 9.91 -4.57 -10.65
C GLY A 15 11.06 -5.38 -10.07
N PHE A 16 11.91 -4.72 -9.31
CA PHE A 16 13.07 -5.33 -8.67
C PHE A 16 12.72 -5.78 -7.26
N LYS A 17 13.14 -6.99 -6.93
CA LYS A 17 13.08 -7.52 -5.57
C LYS A 17 14.28 -7.03 -4.78
N THR A 18 14.07 -6.74 -3.50
CA THR A 18 15.09 -6.20 -2.60
C THR A 18 15.31 -7.14 -1.40
N ASP A 19 16.52 -7.08 -0.84
CA ASP A 19 16.92 -7.83 0.36
C ASP A 19 17.47 -6.88 1.44
N GLY A 20 16.82 -5.72 1.60
CA GLY A 20 17.14 -4.73 2.61
C GLY A 20 18.04 -3.59 2.10
N ILE A 21 18.69 -2.92 3.05
CA ILE A 21 19.57 -1.76 2.84
C ILE A 21 20.95 -2.10 3.40
N PHE A 22 22.00 -1.85 2.64
CA PHE A 22 23.37 -2.01 3.13
C PHE A 22 23.64 -1.11 4.31
N GLN A 23 24.01 -1.69 5.44
CA GLN A 23 24.28 -0.91 6.66
C GLN A 23 25.74 -0.47 6.76
N ASN A 24 26.64 -1.15 6.10
CA ASN A 24 28.09 -0.86 6.11
C ASN A 24 28.76 -1.35 4.83
N GLN A 25 30.00 -0.92 4.61
CA GLN A 25 30.78 -1.27 3.42
C GLN A 25 31.12 -2.78 3.34
N SER A 26 31.22 -3.46 4.47
CA SER A 26 31.49 -4.91 4.49
C SER A 26 30.32 -5.69 3.90
N GLU A 27 29.07 -5.24 4.14
CA GLU A 27 27.89 -5.85 3.54
C GLU A 27 27.86 -5.68 2.01
N VAL A 28 28.29 -4.53 1.49
CA VAL A 28 28.40 -4.31 0.04
C VAL A 28 29.39 -5.32 -0.59
N PHE A 29 30.55 -5.50 0.03
CA PHE A 29 31.56 -6.42 -0.50
C PHE A 29 31.21 -7.91 -0.28
N SER A 30 30.38 -8.21 0.69
CA SER A 30 29.89 -9.58 0.91
C SER A 30 28.66 -9.95 0.07
N HIS A 31 28.06 -8.98 -0.62
CA HIS A 31 26.97 -9.23 -1.56
C HIS A 31 27.51 -9.67 -2.91
N ILE A 32 27.76 -10.97 -3.04
CA ILE A 32 28.46 -11.59 -4.14
C ILE A 32 27.56 -12.54 -4.94
N SER A 33 27.89 -12.70 -6.22
CA SER A 33 27.30 -13.70 -7.10
C SER A 33 27.76 -15.13 -6.74
N ASN A 34 27.19 -16.11 -7.39
CA ASN A 34 27.63 -17.51 -7.28
C ASN A 34 29.09 -17.71 -7.74
N GLU A 35 29.63 -16.84 -8.58
CA GLU A 35 30.99 -16.86 -9.08
C GLU A 35 31.97 -16.12 -8.16
N GLY A 36 31.46 -15.38 -7.16
CA GLY A 36 32.25 -14.65 -6.16
C GLY A 36 32.47 -13.18 -6.50
N ASP A 37 31.87 -12.67 -7.57
CA ASP A 37 31.95 -11.27 -7.95
C ASP A 37 30.93 -10.42 -7.16
N VAL A 38 31.31 -9.19 -6.81
CA VAL A 38 30.42 -8.27 -6.11
C VAL A 38 29.28 -7.81 -7.01
N LEU A 39 28.05 -8.12 -6.68
CA LEU A 39 26.85 -7.82 -7.48
C LEU A 39 26.61 -6.31 -7.68
N GLN A 40 26.89 -5.51 -6.67
CA GLN A 40 26.67 -4.06 -6.69
C GLN A 40 27.97 -3.31 -6.30
N PRO A 41 29.04 -3.35 -7.12
CA PRO A 41 30.36 -2.83 -6.73
C PRO A 41 30.39 -1.31 -6.49
N ASN A 42 29.42 -0.57 -7.03
CA ASN A 42 29.29 0.88 -6.87
C ASN A 42 28.32 1.30 -5.75
N ALA A 43 27.70 0.33 -5.07
CA ALA A 43 26.84 0.61 -3.95
C ALA A 43 27.62 1.11 -2.75
N GLN A 44 26.94 1.84 -1.88
CA GLN A 44 27.49 2.39 -0.64
C GLN A 44 26.53 2.05 0.52
N PRO A 45 26.97 2.18 1.78
CA PRO A 45 26.07 2.09 2.93
C PRO A 45 24.87 3.02 2.74
N GLY A 46 23.67 2.51 3.08
CA GLY A 46 22.40 3.18 2.84
C GLY A 46 21.76 2.90 1.48
N ASP A 47 22.43 2.24 0.56
CA ASP A 47 21.82 1.84 -0.72
C ASP A 47 21.01 0.55 -0.60
N ILE A 48 20.00 0.42 -1.45
CA ILE A 48 19.19 -0.80 -1.57
C ILE A 48 20.06 -1.96 -2.05
N ARG A 49 19.94 -3.09 -1.38
CA ARG A 49 20.48 -4.38 -1.81
C ARG A 49 19.46 -5.08 -2.70
N TYR A 50 19.77 -5.17 -4.00
CA TYR A 50 18.93 -5.84 -4.99
C TYR A 50 19.21 -7.33 -5.02
N VAL A 51 18.19 -8.11 -5.35
CA VAL A 51 18.32 -9.57 -5.53
C VAL A 51 18.62 -9.85 -7.00
N ASP A 52 19.69 -10.60 -7.25
CA ASP A 52 20.01 -11.23 -8.54
C ASP A 52 19.04 -12.43 -8.72
N VAL A 53 18.00 -12.22 -9.54
CA VAL A 53 16.89 -13.18 -9.67
C VAL A 53 17.18 -14.25 -10.68
N ASP A 54 17.88 -13.94 -11.76
CA ASP A 54 18.26 -14.90 -12.82
C ASP A 54 19.60 -15.57 -12.57
N GLY A 55 20.40 -15.05 -11.61
CA GLY A 55 21.67 -15.62 -11.17
C GLY A 55 22.82 -15.40 -12.13
N ASP A 56 22.72 -14.37 -12.99
CA ASP A 56 23.76 -14.06 -14.00
C ASP A 56 24.94 -13.24 -13.42
N GLY A 57 24.84 -12.83 -12.14
CA GLY A 57 25.89 -12.09 -11.43
C GLY A 57 25.87 -10.57 -11.69
N VAL A 58 24.84 -10.03 -12.34
CA VAL A 58 24.74 -8.61 -12.68
C VAL A 58 23.33 -8.10 -12.43
N ILE A 59 23.14 -7.11 -11.57
CA ILE A 59 21.81 -6.51 -11.33
C ILE A 59 21.36 -5.70 -12.56
N SER A 60 20.51 -6.30 -13.37
CA SER A 60 20.05 -5.80 -14.66
C SER A 60 18.51 -5.79 -14.78
N ASP A 61 17.98 -5.39 -15.95
CA ASP A 61 16.53 -5.46 -16.20
C ASP A 61 15.99 -6.90 -16.31
N ALA A 62 16.87 -7.90 -16.41
CA ALA A 62 16.53 -9.32 -16.42
C ALA A 62 16.09 -9.79 -15.00
N ASP A 63 16.57 -9.13 -13.94
CA ASP A 63 16.20 -9.42 -12.55
C ASP A 63 14.82 -8.91 -12.15
N ARG A 64 14.10 -8.27 -13.06
CA ARG A 64 12.72 -7.88 -12.76
C ARG A 64 11.83 -9.10 -12.60
N THR A 65 11.05 -9.10 -11.54
CA THR A 65 10.12 -10.16 -11.22
C THR A 65 8.79 -9.57 -10.73
N ILE A 66 7.84 -10.44 -10.39
CA ILE A 66 6.61 -10.01 -9.71
C ILE A 66 6.98 -9.62 -8.29
N ILE A 67 6.64 -8.39 -7.93
CA ILE A 67 6.93 -7.78 -6.63
C ILE A 67 5.67 -7.53 -5.80
N GLY A 68 4.49 -7.83 -6.35
CA GLY A 68 3.24 -7.68 -5.63
C GLY A 68 2.01 -7.93 -6.50
N SER A 69 0.83 -7.98 -5.86
CA SER A 69 -0.46 -8.21 -6.51
C SER A 69 -1.53 -7.23 -6.03
N PRO A 70 -2.26 -6.59 -6.97
CA PRO A 70 -3.39 -5.73 -6.60
C PRO A 70 -4.66 -6.50 -6.24
N LEU A 71 -4.66 -7.83 -6.40
CA LEU A 71 -5.85 -8.65 -6.13
C LEU A 71 -5.86 -9.08 -4.67
N PRO A 72 -6.98 -8.87 -3.95
CA PRO A 72 -7.10 -9.32 -2.57
C PRO A 72 -7.24 -10.85 -2.49
N ASP A 73 -6.66 -11.45 -1.45
CA ASP A 73 -6.90 -12.84 -1.09
C ASP A 73 -8.31 -13.04 -0.56
N TRP A 74 -8.84 -12.04 0.17
CA TRP A 74 -10.16 -12.08 0.79
C TRP A 74 -10.88 -10.75 0.62
N THR A 75 -12.18 -10.86 0.26
CA THR A 75 -13.12 -9.72 0.26
C THR A 75 -14.25 -10.02 1.23
N ILE A 76 -14.52 -9.08 2.13
CA ILE A 76 -15.54 -9.19 3.17
C ILE A 76 -16.59 -8.10 2.98
N GLY A 77 -17.87 -8.49 3.00
CA GLY A 77 -19.01 -7.59 3.07
C GLY A 77 -19.95 -8.03 4.18
N SER A 78 -20.30 -7.13 5.09
CA SER A 78 -21.23 -7.43 6.19
C SER A 78 -22.22 -6.29 6.36
N SER A 79 -23.52 -6.65 6.44
CA SER A 79 -24.61 -5.72 6.73
C SER A 79 -25.21 -6.07 8.09
N LEU A 80 -25.21 -5.11 9.00
CA LEU A 80 -25.77 -5.24 10.34
C LEU A 80 -26.96 -4.29 10.47
N SER A 81 -28.05 -4.75 11.06
CA SER A 81 -29.19 -3.91 11.38
C SER A 81 -29.83 -4.31 12.70
N ALA A 82 -30.34 -3.32 13.43
CA ALA A 82 -31.08 -3.54 14.67
C ALA A 82 -32.19 -2.50 14.81
N ASN A 83 -33.29 -2.93 15.46
CA ASN A 83 -34.43 -2.08 15.75
C ASN A 83 -34.82 -2.22 17.22
N TYR A 84 -34.99 -1.10 17.90
CA TYR A 84 -35.40 -1.10 19.31
C TYR A 84 -36.21 0.15 19.68
N LYS A 85 -37.43 -0.02 20.14
CA LYS A 85 -38.34 1.04 20.64
C LYS A 85 -38.41 2.27 19.74
N GLY A 86 -38.52 2.07 18.41
CA GLY A 86 -38.63 3.13 17.42
C GLY A 86 -37.29 3.61 16.90
N PHE A 87 -36.17 3.25 17.51
CA PHE A 87 -34.84 3.43 16.93
C PHE A 87 -34.52 2.32 15.94
N ASP A 88 -33.87 2.67 14.86
CA ASP A 88 -33.28 1.73 13.94
C ASP A 88 -31.82 2.14 13.66
N ILE A 89 -30.95 1.15 13.58
CA ILE A 89 -29.58 1.32 13.17
C ILE A 89 -29.28 0.35 12.04
N SER A 90 -28.59 0.81 11.03
CA SER A 90 -28.01 -0.05 9.99
C SER A 90 -26.57 0.34 9.74
N MET A 91 -25.72 -0.65 9.46
CA MET A 91 -24.30 -0.45 9.19
C MET A 91 -23.86 -1.42 8.10
N LEU A 92 -23.10 -0.90 7.12
CA LEU A 92 -22.43 -1.67 6.09
C LEU A 92 -20.93 -1.60 6.32
N LEU A 93 -20.33 -2.77 6.48
CA LEU A 93 -18.90 -2.97 6.57
C LEU A 93 -18.40 -3.61 5.27
N ILE A 94 -17.28 -3.12 4.75
CA ILE A 94 -16.55 -3.75 3.65
C ILE A 94 -15.08 -3.85 4.02
N GLY A 95 -14.40 -4.87 3.51
CA GLY A 95 -12.97 -5.03 3.72
C GLY A 95 -12.35 -5.88 2.62
N GLN A 96 -11.08 -5.65 2.40
CA GLN A 96 -10.22 -6.46 1.55
C GLN A 96 -8.93 -6.74 2.30
N TYR A 97 -8.42 -7.95 2.15
CA TYR A 97 -7.20 -8.40 2.81
C TYR A 97 -6.29 -9.10 1.81
N GLY A 98 -4.98 -8.88 1.96
CA GLY A 98 -3.95 -9.51 1.14
C GLY A 98 -3.75 -8.87 -0.22
N LEU A 99 -4.32 -7.67 -0.47
CA LEU A 99 -3.97 -6.90 -1.66
C LEU A 99 -2.78 -5.99 -1.36
N GLU A 100 -2.01 -5.73 -2.39
CA GLU A 100 -0.93 -4.76 -2.34
C GLU A 100 -1.24 -3.57 -3.26
N ILE A 101 -0.70 -2.41 -2.92
CA ILE A 101 -0.90 -1.17 -3.67
C ILE A 101 0.45 -0.66 -4.13
N PHE A 102 0.56 -0.33 -5.41
CA PHE A 102 1.70 0.42 -5.92
C PHE A 102 1.55 1.90 -5.55
N ASN A 103 2.36 2.36 -4.58
CA ASN A 103 2.37 3.76 -4.18
C ASN A 103 3.03 4.63 -5.25
N GLY A 104 2.22 5.16 -6.18
CA GLY A 104 2.66 6.02 -7.28
C GLY A 104 3.12 7.42 -6.84
N MET A 105 2.98 7.78 -5.56
CA MET A 105 3.54 9.02 -5.03
C MET A 105 5.08 8.94 -4.92
N ASN A 106 5.62 7.72 -4.80
CA ASN A 106 7.04 7.44 -4.88
C ASN A 106 7.46 7.22 -6.34
N ARG A 107 7.49 8.30 -7.12
CA ARG A 107 7.74 8.31 -8.57
C ARG A 107 9.14 7.79 -8.92
N PRO A 108 9.29 6.55 -9.47
CA PRO A 108 10.58 6.03 -9.89
C PRO A 108 11.07 6.62 -11.23
N ASP A 109 10.20 7.28 -11.97
CA ASP A 109 10.48 7.88 -13.28
C ASP A 109 10.95 9.34 -13.23
N ILE A 110 10.88 9.99 -12.05
CA ILE A 110 11.27 11.39 -11.87
C ILE A 110 12.32 11.52 -10.76
N VAL A 111 13.57 11.72 -11.17
CA VAL A 111 14.71 11.85 -10.24
C VAL A 111 14.60 13.10 -9.36
N THR A 112 14.07 14.20 -9.90
CA THR A 112 14.03 15.51 -9.26
C THR A 112 12.67 15.84 -8.64
N SER A 113 11.79 14.83 -8.46
CA SER A 113 10.49 15.05 -7.84
C SER A 113 10.65 15.46 -6.37
N ASN A 114 9.77 16.36 -5.91
CA ASN A 114 9.64 16.60 -4.48
C ASN A 114 9.10 15.34 -3.80
N ARG A 115 9.69 14.95 -2.68
CA ARG A 115 9.33 13.73 -1.96
C ARG A 115 8.54 14.06 -0.70
N GLN A 116 7.78 13.09 -0.22
CA GLN A 116 7.05 13.22 1.03
C GLN A 116 7.99 13.26 2.24
N SER A 117 7.47 13.64 3.40
CA SER A 117 8.23 13.82 4.64
C SER A 117 8.96 12.55 5.12
N TYR A 118 8.51 11.34 4.72
CA TYR A 118 9.20 10.09 5.07
C TYR A 118 10.68 10.07 4.66
N ILE A 119 11.06 10.86 3.64
CA ILE A 119 12.46 10.95 3.21
C ILE A 119 13.39 11.51 4.29
N LEU A 120 12.84 12.20 5.28
CA LEU A 120 13.62 12.71 6.42
C LEU A 120 14.15 11.59 7.32
N ASP A 121 13.50 10.42 7.27
CA ASP A 121 13.91 9.21 8.00
C ASP A 121 14.81 8.30 7.15
N GLN A 122 15.41 8.86 6.08
CA GLN A 122 16.35 8.14 5.24
C GLN A 122 17.56 7.63 6.03
N TRP A 123 18.18 6.61 5.49
CA TRP A 123 19.40 6.08 6.06
C TRP A 123 20.51 7.15 6.10
N THR A 124 21.12 7.32 7.26
CA THR A 124 22.38 8.04 7.49
C THR A 124 23.22 7.25 8.47
N GLU A 125 24.50 7.58 8.64
CA GLU A 125 25.37 6.91 9.61
C GLU A 125 24.85 7.12 11.05
N GLU A 126 24.25 8.28 11.35
CA GLU A 126 23.66 8.61 12.65
C GLU A 126 22.25 8.00 12.82
N ASN A 127 21.54 7.73 11.72
CA ASN A 127 20.19 7.15 11.73
C ASN A 127 20.11 5.99 10.73
N PRO A 128 20.66 4.81 11.05
CA PRO A 128 20.66 3.66 10.15
C PRO A 128 19.24 3.09 9.96
N SER A 129 18.57 3.50 8.89
CA SER A 129 17.24 3.03 8.51
C SER A 129 17.31 1.64 7.87
N GLN A 130 16.30 0.80 8.14
CA GLN A 130 16.14 -0.52 7.51
C GLN A 130 15.14 -0.49 6.36
N THR A 131 14.41 0.60 6.19
CA THR A 131 13.26 0.68 5.27
C THR A 131 13.37 1.83 4.27
N ILE A 132 14.09 2.90 4.61
CA ILE A 132 14.21 4.09 3.75
C ILE A 132 15.68 4.26 3.37
N PRO A 133 16.04 3.98 2.11
CA PRO A 133 17.42 4.07 1.66
C PRO A 133 17.91 5.52 1.67
N ARG A 134 19.23 5.69 1.65
CA ARG A 134 19.84 7.02 1.51
C ARG A 134 19.36 7.70 0.22
N PHE A 135 19.18 9.00 0.29
CA PHE A 135 18.87 9.82 -0.86
C PHE A 135 20.16 10.44 -1.42
N SER A 136 20.37 10.28 -2.71
CA SER A 136 21.47 10.89 -3.45
C SER A 136 20.96 11.56 -4.72
N ALA A 137 21.42 12.76 -5.00
CA ALA A 137 20.99 13.54 -6.15
C ALA A 137 21.25 12.83 -7.51
N ASN A 138 22.29 12.02 -7.58
CA ASN A 138 22.65 11.27 -8.80
C ASN A 138 22.11 9.85 -8.80
N ASP A 139 21.58 9.36 -7.69
CA ASP A 139 21.02 8.02 -7.47
C ASP A 139 21.78 6.89 -8.21
N PRO A 140 23.10 6.72 -7.97
CA PRO A 140 23.95 5.81 -8.75
C PRO A 140 23.52 4.35 -8.59
N ASN A 141 22.96 3.97 -7.44
CA ASN A 141 22.41 2.64 -7.16
C ASN A 141 20.97 2.49 -7.65
N LYS A 142 20.34 3.57 -8.14
CA LYS A 142 18.94 3.61 -8.58
C LYS A 142 17.93 3.27 -7.47
N ASN A 143 18.21 3.69 -6.23
CA ASN A 143 17.36 3.46 -5.08
C ASN A 143 15.93 3.98 -5.28
N TYR A 144 15.81 5.13 -5.96
CA TYR A 144 14.54 5.83 -6.18
C TYR A 144 14.12 5.91 -7.65
N THR A 145 14.93 5.40 -8.56
CA THR A 145 14.68 5.40 -10.01
C THR A 145 14.34 4.03 -10.58
N ARG A 146 14.30 3.01 -9.71
CA ARG A 146 13.76 1.68 -10.01
C ARG A 146 12.47 1.46 -9.23
N ALA A 147 11.51 0.76 -9.85
CA ALA A 147 10.35 0.25 -9.14
C ALA A 147 10.75 -0.97 -8.31
N THR A 148 10.60 -0.89 -6.99
CA THR A 148 11.01 -1.93 -6.04
C THR A 148 9.85 -2.30 -5.11
N ASP A 149 9.91 -3.50 -4.55
CA ASP A 149 9.00 -3.94 -3.50
C ASP A 149 9.12 -3.04 -2.25
N MET A 150 10.32 -2.70 -1.82
CA MET A 150 10.58 -1.89 -0.62
C MET A 150 10.00 -0.47 -0.69
N ILE A 151 10.09 0.21 -1.85
CA ILE A 151 9.73 1.63 -1.98
C ILE A 151 8.32 1.84 -2.51
N ASN A 152 7.86 0.93 -3.37
CA ASN A 152 6.67 1.18 -4.17
C ASN A 152 5.50 0.28 -3.79
N ILE A 153 5.73 -0.83 -3.10
CA ILE A 153 4.68 -1.78 -2.75
C ILE A 153 4.31 -1.62 -1.27
N GLU A 154 3.04 -1.40 -1.00
CA GLU A 154 2.50 -1.29 0.35
C GLU A 154 1.33 -2.24 0.54
N ASP A 155 1.11 -2.69 1.78
CA ASP A 155 -0.08 -3.43 2.16
C ASP A 155 -1.31 -2.53 2.01
N GLY A 156 -2.19 -2.90 1.09
CA GLY A 156 -3.44 -2.22 0.82
C GLY A 156 -4.63 -2.77 1.59
N SER A 157 -4.42 -3.71 2.49
CA SER A 157 -5.50 -4.30 3.29
C SER A 157 -6.26 -3.25 4.08
N TYR A 158 -7.60 -3.36 4.09
CA TYR A 158 -8.42 -2.41 4.84
C TYR A 158 -9.74 -3.03 5.32
N LEU A 159 -10.31 -2.41 6.36
CA LEU A 159 -11.68 -2.59 6.80
C LEU A 159 -12.34 -1.22 6.93
N ARG A 160 -13.49 -1.03 6.27
CA ARG A 160 -14.19 0.25 6.20
C ARG A 160 -15.62 0.13 6.68
N VAL A 161 -16.03 1.09 7.50
CA VAL A 161 -17.43 1.36 7.79
C VAL A 161 -17.98 2.20 6.63
N LYS A 162 -18.56 1.52 5.62
CA LYS A 162 -18.97 2.13 4.35
C LYS A 162 -20.18 3.02 4.51
N ASN A 163 -21.14 2.59 5.34
CA ASN A 163 -22.34 3.35 5.65
C ASN A 163 -22.81 3.05 7.07
N VAL A 164 -23.22 4.07 7.77
CA VAL A 164 -23.97 3.96 9.05
C VAL A 164 -25.17 4.86 8.95
N GLN A 165 -26.32 4.33 9.32
CA GLN A 165 -27.54 5.09 9.45
C GLN A 165 -28.19 4.80 10.81
N ILE A 166 -28.56 5.86 11.54
CA ILE A 166 -29.33 5.79 12.77
C ILE A 166 -30.61 6.56 12.56
N GLY A 167 -31.75 5.90 12.71
CA GLY A 167 -33.07 6.46 12.54
C GLY A 167 -33.89 6.39 13.79
N TYR A 168 -34.86 7.28 13.90
CA TYR A 168 -35.89 7.25 14.93
C TYR A 168 -37.28 7.49 14.31
N ARG A 169 -38.18 6.56 14.52
CA ARG A 169 -39.58 6.68 14.11
C ARG A 169 -40.38 7.32 15.24
N ILE A 170 -40.98 8.47 14.92
CA ILE A 170 -41.78 9.21 15.90
C ILE A 170 -43.06 8.45 16.22
N PRO A 171 -43.41 8.26 17.51
CA PRO A 171 -44.62 7.58 17.89
C PRO A 171 -45.90 8.23 17.36
N THR A 172 -46.84 7.43 16.89
CA THR A 172 -48.11 7.91 16.31
C THR A 172 -48.92 8.82 17.26
N SER A 173 -48.84 8.58 18.56
CA SER A 173 -49.48 9.43 19.56
C SER A 173 -49.05 10.90 19.56
N LEU A 174 -47.84 11.18 19.07
CA LEU A 174 -47.37 12.56 18.89
C LEU A 174 -47.80 13.09 17.52
N LEU A 175 -47.86 12.21 16.50
CA LEU A 175 -48.17 12.60 15.12
C LEU A 175 -49.65 12.90 14.90
N ASP A 176 -50.57 12.27 15.67
CA ASP A 176 -52.01 12.52 15.59
C ASP A 176 -52.36 13.99 15.84
N LYS A 177 -51.63 14.66 16.73
CA LYS A 177 -51.79 16.09 16.99
C LYS A 177 -51.34 16.96 15.78
N MET A 178 -50.46 16.44 14.94
CA MET A 178 -49.90 17.12 13.78
C MET A 178 -50.57 16.72 12.47
N ARG A 179 -51.58 15.84 12.50
CA ARG A 179 -52.27 15.26 11.32
C ARG A 179 -51.27 14.58 10.36
N ALA A 180 -50.22 13.96 10.87
CA ALA A 180 -49.21 13.23 10.14
C ALA A 180 -49.30 11.73 10.46
N SER A 181 -49.11 10.87 9.47
CA SER A 181 -49.27 9.43 9.61
C SER A 181 -47.96 8.66 9.89
N ASN A 182 -46.83 9.16 9.47
CA ASN A 182 -45.53 8.50 9.66
C ASN A 182 -44.38 9.50 9.49
N TRP A 183 -43.58 9.66 10.55
CA TRP A 183 -42.34 10.44 10.48
C TRP A 183 -41.17 9.61 10.98
N ARG A 184 -40.10 9.62 10.20
CA ARG A 184 -38.83 9.04 10.61
C ARG A 184 -37.73 10.10 10.36
N VAL A 185 -36.98 10.41 11.39
CA VAL A 185 -35.79 11.24 11.32
C VAL A 185 -34.59 10.32 11.33
N TYR A 186 -33.61 10.57 10.50
CA TYR A 186 -32.39 9.77 10.48
C TYR A 186 -31.16 10.62 10.25
N LEU A 187 -30.04 10.11 10.73
CA LEU A 187 -28.70 10.59 10.45
C LEU A 187 -27.94 9.47 9.72
N SER A 188 -27.25 9.80 8.64
CA SER A 188 -26.39 8.85 7.92
C SER A 188 -25.01 9.44 7.73
N ALA A 189 -24.02 8.55 7.75
CA ALA A 189 -22.64 8.87 7.43
C ALA A 189 -22.09 7.80 6.48
N GLU A 190 -21.35 8.24 5.47
CA GLU A 190 -20.69 7.37 4.50
C GLU A 190 -19.18 7.45 4.69
N ASN A 191 -18.49 6.32 4.47
CA ASN A 191 -17.04 6.18 4.65
C ASN A 191 -16.56 6.72 6.00
N LEU A 192 -17.34 6.44 7.06
CA LEU A 192 -17.17 7.02 8.38
C LEU A 192 -15.79 6.76 8.97
N PHE A 193 -15.26 5.58 8.71
CA PHE A 193 -13.99 5.15 9.29
C PHE A 193 -13.36 4.04 8.43
N THR A 194 -12.04 4.14 8.23
CA THR A 194 -11.23 3.12 7.53
C THR A 194 -10.05 2.72 8.39
N LEU A 195 -9.92 1.43 8.64
CA LEU A 195 -8.72 0.82 9.23
C LEU A 195 -7.84 0.33 8.10
N THR A 196 -6.64 0.85 7.98
CA THR A 196 -5.64 0.44 6.97
C THR A 196 -4.24 0.79 7.44
N GLY A 197 -3.25 0.05 6.96
CA GLY A 197 -1.83 0.38 7.07
C GLY A 197 -1.28 1.19 5.89
N TYR A 198 -2.09 1.38 4.84
CA TYR A 198 -1.66 2.10 3.65
C TYR A 198 -1.36 3.58 3.94
N SER A 199 -0.20 4.05 3.48
CA SER A 199 0.27 5.42 3.73
C SER A 199 -0.36 6.48 2.80
N GLY A 200 -0.99 6.06 1.71
CA GLY A 200 -1.66 6.94 0.75
C GLY A 200 -3.05 7.40 1.19
N ALA A 201 -3.73 8.11 0.30
CA ALA A 201 -5.00 8.77 0.63
C ALA A 201 -6.17 7.79 0.85
N ASP A 202 -6.29 6.75 0.04
CA ASP A 202 -7.39 5.78 0.11
C ASP A 202 -6.97 4.42 -0.48
N PRO A 203 -7.05 3.32 0.28
CA PRO A 203 -6.69 1.99 -0.22
C PRO A 203 -7.68 1.46 -1.27
N GLU A 204 -8.90 1.97 -1.35
CA GLU A 204 -9.91 1.55 -2.32
C GLU A 204 -9.58 2.05 -3.74
N VAL A 205 -8.80 3.11 -3.89
CA VAL A 205 -8.42 3.70 -5.20
C VAL A 205 -7.33 2.89 -5.91
N GLY A 206 -6.54 2.11 -5.19
CA GLY A 206 -5.46 1.29 -5.76
C GLY A 206 -5.93 0.14 -6.68
N SER A 207 -7.21 -0.21 -6.64
CA SER A 207 -7.79 -1.30 -7.42
C SER A 207 -8.33 -0.88 -8.79
N THR A 208 -8.40 0.41 -9.09
CA THR A 208 -8.86 0.91 -10.39
C THR A 208 -7.69 1.14 -11.33
N VAL A 209 -7.31 0.09 -12.07
CA VAL A 209 -6.48 0.23 -13.26
C VAL A 209 -7.40 0.75 -14.37
N SER A 210 -7.37 2.05 -14.62
CA SER A 210 -7.99 2.65 -15.82
C SER A 210 -6.99 2.67 -16.96
#